data_87e2f6fb9eabb59aee666e1e7aab2309
#
_entry.id   87e2f6fb9eabb59aee666e1e7aab2309
#
_cell.length_a   1.000
_cell.length_b   1.000
_cell.length_c   1.000
_cell.angle_alpha   90.00
_cell.angle_beta   90.00
_cell.angle_gamma   90.00
#
_symmetry.space_group_name_H-M   'P 1'
#
loop_
_entity.id
_entity.type
_entity.pdbx_description
1 polymer ?
#
loop_
_entity_poly.entity_id
_entity_poly.type
_entity_poly.pdbx_seq_one_letter_code
_entity_poly.pdbx_strand_id
1 'polypeptide(L)'
;MKKIITFICFIFFTISSFAIKVENNQIVDDYGNKIEANEYKKSIVTDPGVIEILFKIGGEKSIVAIAKTSRSKIYPSDKVDKLVSIGNVSNLNLEKVVEYKPDLIVVSSMMLRNVEAIKKMGYKVIVSNAPDLNGILDTISVTGIISGKKDEAEKLRKECSLKLEKIEKENEKNSFKLKGAILFSTSPMTAFSEDSIPGDVLKHLGVINIAANVPGQRPILSPEYILKENPDFLAGAMSLDDTQKIIEASNVIPKIKAGKNNNIFILDSSVILRSSYRIFDEMEVLKEKLNKIRNK
;
A
#
# COMPACT_ATOMS: atom_id res chain seq x y z
N MET A 1 57.28 11.36 18.03
CA MET A 1 56.44 10.59 17.07
C MET A 1 54.98 10.90 17.41
N LYS A 2 54.30 11.80 16.69
CA LYS A 2 52.89 12.13 16.88
C LYS A 2 52.06 11.17 16.04
N LYS A 3 51.24 10.35 16.70
CA LYS A 3 50.26 9.49 16.04
C LYS A 3 49.05 10.31 15.59
N ILE A 4 48.87 10.46 14.30
CA ILE A 4 47.66 11.06 13.70
C ILE A 4 46.59 9.94 13.70
N ILE A 5 45.55 10.12 14.50
CA ILE A 5 44.35 9.28 14.48
C ILE A 5 43.40 9.89 13.46
N THR A 6 43.33 9.25 12.28
CA THR A 6 42.39 9.66 11.23
C THR A 6 41.01 9.11 11.64
N PHE A 7 40.10 10.01 12.00
CA PHE A 7 38.70 9.71 12.31
C PHE A 7 37.96 9.61 10.97
N ILE A 8 37.72 8.37 10.51
CA ILE A 8 36.88 8.13 9.34
C ILE A 8 35.43 8.24 9.79
N CYS A 9 34.81 9.38 9.47
CA CYS A 9 33.36 9.59 9.66
C CYS A 9 32.63 8.76 8.60
N PHE A 10 32.10 7.61 8.99
CA PHE A 10 31.14 6.85 8.18
C PHE A 10 29.83 7.62 8.17
N ILE A 11 29.58 8.36 7.12
CA ILE A 11 28.26 8.95 6.85
C ILE A 11 27.36 7.79 6.44
N PHE A 12 26.57 7.30 7.38
CA PHE A 12 25.43 6.42 7.07
C PHE A 12 24.42 7.25 6.27
N PHE A 13 24.45 7.12 4.96
CA PHE A 13 23.33 7.50 4.11
C PHE A 13 22.20 6.53 4.45
N THR A 14 21.29 6.95 5.32
CA THR A 14 19.99 6.31 5.44
C THR A 14 19.27 6.55 4.11
N ILE A 15 19.19 5.53 3.28
CA ILE A 15 18.31 5.53 2.11
C ILE A 15 16.90 5.50 2.69
N SER A 16 16.33 6.68 2.96
CA SER A 16 14.90 6.81 3.22
C SER A 16 14.22 6.40 1.92
N SER A 17 13.44 5.35 1.95
CA SER A 17 12.50 5.06 0.87
C SER A 17 11.54 6.24 0.81
N PHE A 18 11.54 6.94 -0.30
CA PHE A 18 10.69 8.10 -0.49
C PHE A 18 9.50 7.67 -1.34
N ALA A 19 8.30 8.00 -0.90
CA ALA A 19 7.15 8.03 -1.78
C ALA A 19 7.36 9.12 -2.85
N ILE A 20 6.52 9.09 -3.88
CA ILE A 20 6.42 10.17 -4.85
C ILE A 20 6.27 11.52 -4.13
N LYS A 21 7.10 12.51 -4.44
CA LYS A 21 7.15 13.82 -3.75
C LYS A 21 7.27 14.99 -4.69
N VAL A 22 7.03 16.18 -4.17
CA VAL A 22 7.22 17.44 -4.89
C VAL A 22 8.48 18.13 -4.40
N GLU A 23 9.42 18.39 -5.31
CA GLU A 23 10.67 19.11 -5.03
C GLU A 23 10.95 20.11 -6.16
N ASN A 24 11.25 21.36 -5.83
CA ASN A 24 11.63 22.38 -6.80
C ASN A 24 10.68 22.49 -8.00
N ASN A 25 9.38 22.49 -7.76
CA ASN A 25 8.32 22.50 -8.78
C ASN A 25 8.32 21.28 -9.72
N GLN A 26 8.94 20.18 -9.29
CA GLN A 26 8.91 18.89 -9.98
C GLN A 26 8.29 17.82 -9.07
N ILE A 27 7.60 16.89 -9.68
CA ILE A 27 7.21 15.63 -9.04
C ILE A 27 8.32 14.63 -9.34
N VAL A 28 8.85 14.03 -8.28
CA VAL A 28 9.95 13.05 -8.33
C VAL A 28 9.48 11.75 -7.70
N ASP A 29 9.65 10.62 -8.37
CA ASP A 29 9.38 9.30 -7.82
C ASP A 29 10.65 8.59 -7.31
N ASP A 30 10.48 7.48 -6.62
CA ASP A 30 11.57 6.66 -6.04
C ASP A 30 12.54 6.09 -7.08
N TYR A 31 12.14 6.09 -8.35
CA TYR A 31 12.91 5.52 -9.47
C TYR A 31 13.64 6.59 -10.27
N GLY A 32 13.62 7.83 -9.77
CA GLY A 32 14.32 8.97 -10.37
C GLY A 32 13.61 9.57 -11.59
N ASN A 33 12.38 9.19 -11.90
CA ASN A 33 11.61 9.89 -12.92
C ASN A 33 11.15 11.23 -12.38
N LYS A 34 11.19 12.26 -13.25
CA LYS A 34 10.84 13.63 -12.92
C LYS A 34 9.88 14.20 -13.95
N ILE A 35 8.85 14.85 -13.47
CA ILE A 35 7.91 15.62 -14.30
C ILE A 35 7.65 16.97 -13.66
N GLU A 36 7.17 17.94 -14.41
CA GLU A 36 6.75 19.23 -13.86
C GLU A 36 5.53 19.04 -12.93
N ALA A 37 5.47 19.80 -11.85
CA ALA A 37 4.35 19.79 -10.91
C ALA A 37 3.18 20.63 -11.45
N ASN A 38 2.57 20.17 -12.54
CA ASN A 38 1.48 20.82 -13.27
C ASN A 38 0.24 19.95 -13.36
N GLU A 39 -0.88 20.56 -13.77
CA GLU A 39 -2.08 19.84 -14.21
C GLU A 39 -1.84 19.15 -15.56
N TYR A 40 -2.29 17.90 -15.68
CA TYR A 40 -2.29 17.08 -16.89
C TYR A 40 -3.72 16.70 -17.23
N LYS A 41 -4.14 16.98 -18.46
CA LYS A 41 -5.55 16.84 -18.88
C LYS A 41 -5.89 15.48 -19.48
N LYS A 42 -4.87 14.72 -19.90
CA LYS A 42 -5.01 13.41 -20.55
C LYS A 42 -4.07 12.41 -19.90
N SER A 43 -4.49 11.82 -18.81
CA SER A 43 -3.65 10.87 -18.07
C SER A 43 -4.07 9.44 -18.34
N ILE A 44 -3.11 8.57 -18.62
CA ILE A 44 -3.27 7.13 -18.52
C ILE A 44 -2.84 6.73 -17.11
N VAL A 45 -3.73 6.06 -16.38
CA VAL A 45 -3.46 5.68 -14.99
C VAL A 45 -3.56 4.17 -14.83
N THR A 46 -2.47 3.54 -14.39
CA THR A 46 -2.42 2.08 -14.23
C THR A 46 -2.41 1.65 -12.75
N ASP A 47 -2.23 2.62 -11.84
CA ASP A 47 -2.29 2.36 -10.40
C ASP A 47 -3.74 2.47 -9.89
N PRO A 48 -4.31 1.35 -9.38
CA PRO A 48 -5.68 1.37 -8.86
C PRO A 48 -5.89 2.33 -7.69
N GLY A 49 -4.87 2.56 -6.84
CA GLY A 49 -4.95 3.51 -5.72
C GLY A 49 -5.08 4.94 -6.20
N VAL A 50 -4.29 5.33 -7.20
CA VAL A 50 -4.37 6.67 -7.82
C VAL A 50 -5.72 6.86 -8.52
N ILE A 51 -6.26 5.82 -9.20
CA ILE A 51 -7.60 5.89 -9.80
C ILE A 51 -8.65 6.20 -8.72
N GLU A 52 -8.63 5.48 -7.60
CA GLU A 52 -9.57 5.71 -6.49
C GLU A 52 -9.44 7.12 -5.91
N ILE A 53 -8.21 7.63 -5.75
CA ILE A 53 -7.95 8.99 -5.28
C ILE A 53 -8.52 10.01 -6.27
N LEU A 54 -8.28 9.86 -7.58
CA LEU A 54 -8.82 10.75 -8.63
C LEU A 54 -10.34 10.84 -8.56
N PHE A 55 -11.03 9.71 -8.43
CA PHE A 55 -12.49 9.72 -8.26
C PHE A 55 -12.94 10.41 -6.95
N LYS A 56 -12.19 10.24 -5.88
CA LYS A 56 -12.53 10.83 -4.57
C LYS A 56 -12.41 12.35 -4.57
N ILE A 57 -11.41 12.90 -5.27
CA ILE A 57 -11.15 14.35 -5.33
C ILE A 57 -11.79 15.04 -6.54
N GLY A 58 -12.55 14.30 -7.37
CA GLY A 58 -13.21 14.86 -8.58
C GLY A 58 -12.24 15.16 -9.72
N GLY A 59 -11.10 14.46 -9.77
CA GLY A 59 -10.08 14.56 -10.82
C GLY A 59 -10.19 13.53 -11.95
N GLU A 60 -11.22 12.68 -11.93
CA GLU A 60 -11.40 11.57 -12.86
C GLU A 60 -11.54 11.98 -14.32
N LYS A 61 -11.91 13.25 -14.60
CA LYS A 61 -12.01 13.78 -15.97
C LYS A 61 -10.67 13.82 -16.70
N SER A 62 -9.55 13.81 -15.98
CA SER A 62 -8.21 13.73 -16.57
C SER A 62 -7.88 12.32 -17.08
N ILE A 63 -8.62 11.28 -16.69
CA ILE A 63 -8.36 9.91 -17.07
C ILE A 63 -8.87 9.64 -18.48
N VAL A 64 -7.97 9.33 -19.42
CA VAL A 64 -8.35 8.91 -20.78
C VAL A 64 -8.37 7.39 -20.92
N ALA A 65 -7.57 6.66 -20.16
CA ALA A 65 -7.58 5.21 -20.12
C ALA A 65 -6.93 4.69 -18.82
N ILE A 66 -7.23 3.44 -18.46
CA ILE A 66 -6.71 2.77 -17.26
C ILE A 66 -6.16 1.38 -17.59
N ALA A 67 -5.39 0.82 -16.66
CA ALA A 67 -5.16 -0.62 -16.61
C ALA A 67 -6.15 -1.26 -15.64
N LYS A 68 -6.87 -2.30 -16.09
CA LYS A 68 -7.81 -3.05 -15.24
C LYS A 68 -7.12 -4.21 -14.54
N THR A 69 -7.66 -4.62 -13.42
CA THR A 69 -7.27 -5.85 -12.70
C THR A 69 -8.46 -6.77 -12.58
N SER A 70 -8.25 -8.07 -12.79
CA SER A 70 -9.28 -9.09 -12.57
C SER A 70 -9.32 -9.58 -11.11
N ARG A 71 -8.31 -9.22 -10.30
CA ARG A 71 -8.15 -9.74 -8.92
C ARG A 71 -8.98 -9.00 -7.88
N SER A 72 -9.30 -7.73 -8.14
CA SER A 72 -10.08 -6.91 -7.21
C SER A 72 -10.76 -5.76 -7.97
N LYS A 73 -11.92 -5.32 -7.48
CA LYS A 73 -12.62 -4.15 -8.02
C LYS A 73 -11.85 -2.87 -7.66
N ILE A 74 -11.85 -1.89 -8.56
CA ILE A 74 -11.37 -0.53 -8.28
C ILE A 74 -12.59 0.32 -7.96
N TYR A 75 -12.55 1.07 -6.87
CA TYR A 75 -13.67 1.89 -6.40
C TYR A 75 -13.63 3.30 -7.02
N PRO A 76 -14.80 3.90 -7.36
CA PRO A 76 -16.14 3.33 -7.39
C PRO A 76 -16.34 2.46 -8.65
N SER A 77 -16.64 1.17 -8.46
CA SER A 77 -16.60 0.18 -9.55
C SER A 77 -17.60 0.47 -10.66
N ASP A 78 -18.79 1.00 -10.35
CA ASP A 78 -19.83 1.38 -11.32
C ASP A 78 -19.36 2.46 -12.32
N LYS A 79 -18.45 3.32 -11.92
CA LYS A 79 -17.84 4.37 -12.75
C LYS A 79 -16.55 3.89 -13.44
N VAL A 80 -15.66 3.22 -12.68
CA VAL A 80 -14.38 2.74 -13.18
C VAL A 80 -14.55 1.67 -14.26
N ASP A 81 -15.58 0.81 -14.15
CA ASP A 81 -15.85 -0.24 -15.15
C ASP A 81 -16.22 0.34 -16.52
N LYS A 82 -16.68 1.58 -16.58
CA LYS A 82 -16.99 2.30 -17.84
C LYS A 82 -15.75 2.90 -18.51
N LEU A 83 -14.63 3.02 -17.79
CA LEU A 83 -13.40 3.57 -18.36
C LEU A 83 -12.77 2.61 -19.37
N VAL A 84 -12.11 3.17 -20.37
CA VAL A 84 -11.38 2.42 -21.37
C VAL A 84 -10.19 1.72 -20.73
N SER A 85 -10.03 0.43 -21.04
CA SER A 85 -8.88 -0.36 -20.60
C SER A 85 -7.85 -0.52 -21.72
N ILE A 86 -6.59 -0.23 -21.40
CA ILE A 86 -5.44 -0.42 -22.31
C ILE A 86 -4.51 -1.54 -21.85
N GLY A 87 -5.00 -2.44 -21.06
CA GLY A 87 -4.22 -3.58 -20.56
C GLY A 87 -4.58 -3.95 -19.13
N ASN A 88 -3.70 -4.68 -18.49
CA ASN A 88 -3.82 -5.04 -17.09
C ASN A 88 -2.67 -4.41 -16.27
N VAL A 89 -2.78 -4.46 -14.94
CA VAL A 89 -1.80 -3.86 -14.01
C VAL A 89 -0.36 -4.40 -14.12
N SER A 90 -0.12 -5.42 -14.94
CA SER A 90 1.21 -6.00 -15.18
C SER A 90 1.66 -5.90 -16.63
N ASN A 91 0.77 -5.54 -17.55
CA ASN A 91 1.08 -5.46 -18.98
C ASN A 91 0.24 -4.39 -19.66
N LEU A 92 0.91 -3.41 -20.26
CA LEU A 92 0.34 -2.27 -20.96
C LEU A 92 0.40 -2.50 -22.47
N ASN A 93 -0.69 -2.23 -23.16
CA ASN A 93 -0.70 -2.21 -24.63
C ASN A 93 -0.17 -0.85 -25.12
N LEU A 94 1.09 -0.82 -25.57
CA LEU A 94 1.76 0.41 -26.01
C LEU A 94 1.15 1.02 -27.28
N GLU A 95 0.54 0.23 -28.17
CA GLU A 95 -0.16 0.74 -29.34
C GLU A 95 -1.36 1.60 -28.92
N LYS A 96 -2.12 1.13 -27.94
CA LYS A 96 -3.22 1.91 -27.35
C LYS A 96 -2.74 3.16 -26.64
N VAL A 97 -1.56 3.15 -26.03
CA VAL A 97 -0.98 4.38 -25.46
C VAL A 97 -0.82 5.46 -26.53
N VAL A 98 -0.31 5.08 -27.71
CA VAL A 98 -0.16 6.02 -28.84
C VAL A 98 -1.51 6.56 -29.34
N GLU A 99 -2.53 5.70 -29.38
CA GLU A 99 -3.89 6.07 -29.81
C GLU A 99 -4.49 7.18 -28.90
N TYR A 100 -4.35 7.05 -27.58
CA TYR A 100 -4.92 8.01 -26.63
C TYR A 100 -4.12 9.30 -26.47
N LYS A 101 -2.87 9.36 -26.95
CA LYS A 101 -1.99 10.55 -26.91
C LYS A 101 -2.00 11.22 -25.54
N PRO A 102 -1.62 10.51 -24.47
CA PRO A 102 -1.64 11.08 -23.12
C PRO A 102 -0.56 12.16 -22.98
N ASP A 103 -0.79 13.12 -22.09
CA ASP A 103 0.21 14.09 -21.65
C ASP A 103 0.95 13.63 -20.37
N LEU A 104 0.40 12.61 -19.67
CA LEU A 104 1.02 11.94 -18.55
C LEU A 104 0.62 10.46 -18.49
N ILE A 105 1.56 9.61 -18.09
CA ILE A 105 1.29 8.20 -17.75
C ILE A 105 1.71 7.96 -16.30
N VAL A 106 0.74 7.61 -15.44
CA VAL A 106 0.97 7.20 -14.07
C VAL A 106 0.96 5.67 -14.01
N VAL A 107 2.12 5.08 -13.73
CA VAL A 107 2.24 3.63 -13.65
C VAL A 107 2.39 3.16 -12.21
N SER A 108 1.87 1.98 -11.90
CA SER A 108 2.15 1.31 -10.63
C SER A 108 3.56 0.73 -10.63
N SER A 109 4.13 0.49 -9.45
CA SER A 109 5.44 -0.18 -9.29
C SER A 109 5.50 -1.57 -9.94
N MET A 110 4.36 -2.23 -10.14
CA MET A 110 4.28 -3.51 -10.89
C MET A 110 4.61 -3.38 -12.38
N MET A 111 4.61 -2.16 -12.92
CA MET A 111 4.89 -1.86 -14.33
C MET A 111 6.27 -1.25 -14.60
N LEU A 112 7.19 -1.29 -13.66
CA LEU A 112 8.54 -0.71 -13.77
C LEU A 112 9.24 -1.09 -15.08
N ARG A 113 9.11 -2.32 -15.53
CA ARG A 113 9.70 -2.80 -16.80
C ARG A 113 9.22 -2.04 -18.05
N ASN A 114 8.07 -1.37 -17.97
CA ASN A 114 7.50 -0.63 -19.10
C ASN A 114 7.97 0.85 -19.12
N VAL A 115 8.51 1.36 -18.02
CA VAL A 115 8.84 2.79 -17.85
C VAL A 115 9.81 3.28 -18.93
N GLU A 116 10.91 2.55 -19.15
CA GLU A 116 11.91 2.95 -20.15
C GLU A 116 11.36 2.91 -21.60
N ALA A 117 10.49 1.96 -21.90
CA ALA A 117 9.83 1.92 -23.22
C ALA A 117 8.90 3.13 -23.42
N ILE A 118 8.12 3.49 -22.39
CA ILE A 118 7.23 4.66 -22.40
C ILE A 118 8.05 5.95 -22.58
N LYS A 119 9.16 6.11 -21.86
CA LYS A 119 10.06 7.28 -21.98
C LYS A 119 10.67 7.38 -23.38
N LYS A 120 11.12 6.27 -23.97
CA LYS A 120 11.66 6.24 -25.34
C LYS A 120 10.64 6.63 -26.40
N MET A 121 9.34 6.44 -26.12
CA MET A 121 8.24 6.91 -26.98
C MET A 121 7.95 8.43 -26.81
N GLY A 122 8.67 9.13 -25.93
CA GLY A 122 8.53 10.56 -25.69
C GLY A 122 7.43 10.95 -24.69
N TYR A 123 6.84 10.00 -23.97
CA TYR A 123 5.80 10.30 -22.97
C TYR A 123 6.40 10.62 -21.61
N LYS A 124 5.76 11.56 -20.91
CA LYS A 124 6.02 11.80 -19.47
C LYS A 124 5.47 10.62 -18.67
N VAL A 125 6.27 10.08 -17.77
CA VAL A 125 5.89 8.96 -16.91
C VAL A 125 6.33 9.21 -15.49
N ILE A 126 5.47 8.84 -14.56
CA ILE A 126 5.76 8.81 -13.12
C ILE A 126 5.30 7.48 -12.53
N VAL A 127 6.09 6.92 -11.64
CA VAL A 127 5.74 5.67 -10.95
C VAL A 127 5.07 6.02 -9.62
N SER A 128 3.85 5.54 -9.44
CA SER A 128 3.18 5.57 -8.14
C SER A 128 3.66 4.38 -7.32
N ASN A 129 4.28 4.67 -6.20
CA ASN A 129 4.72 3.70 -5.21
C ASN A 129 4.56 4.34 -3.83
N ALA A 130 3.65 3.80 -3.01
CA ALA A 130 3.53 4.21 -1.62
C ALA A 130 4.00 3.04 -0.75
N PRO A 131 5.19 3.12 -0.15
CA PRO A 131 5.75 2.04 0.64
C PRO A 131 5.03 1.85 1.98
N ASP A 132 4.41 2.91 2.48
CA ASP A 132 3.76 3.02 3.79
C ASP A 132 2.56 3.98 3.75
N LEU A 133 1.91 4.18 4.89
CA LEU A 133 0.74 5.08 5.01
C LEU A 133 1.08 6.54 4.75
N ASN A 134 2.27 7.01 5.11
CA ASN A 134 2.71 8.37 4.79
C ASN A 134 2.90 8.55 3.29
N GLY A 135 3.46 7.56 2.61
CA GLY A 135 3.57 7.55 1.16
C GLY A 135 2.20 7.61 0.46
N ILE A 136 1.14 7.06 1.06
CA ILE A 136 -0.23 7.23 0.55
C ILE A 136 -0.67 8.69 0.69
N LEU A 137 -0.38 9.36 1.82
CA LEU A 137 -0.69 10.76 2.01
C LEU A 137 0.01 11.66 0.98
N ASP A 138 1.27 11.35 0.66
CA ASP A 138 2.03 12.06 -0.37
C ASP A 138 1.47 11.80 -1.77
N THR A 139 1.06 10.56 -2.06
CA THR A 139 0.39 10.20 -3.32
C THR A 139 -0.93 10.97 -3.49
N ILE A 140 -1.70 11.20 -2.42
CA ILE A 140 -2.92 12.02 -2.46
C ILE A 140 -2.58 13.45 -2.91
N SER A 141 -1.56 14.09 -2.32
CA SER A 141 -1.14 15.45 -2.67
C SER A 141 -0.68 15.54 -4.12
N VAL A 142 0.18 14.61 -4.57
CA VAL A 142 0.65 14.56 -5.96
C VAL A 142 -0.51 14.35 -6.94
N THR A 143 -1.46 13.47 -6.60
CA THR A 143 -2.66 13.23 -7.43
C THR A 143 -3.49 14.49 -7.59
N GLY A 144 -3.60 15.31 -6.54
CA GLY A 144 -4.25 16.62 -6.60
C GLY A 144 -3.56 17.59 -7.56
N ILE A 145 -2.22 17.61 -7.57
CA ILE A 145 -1.45 18.47 -8.46
C ILE A 145 -1.65 18.05 -9.92
N ILE A 146 -1.46 16.77 -10.23
CA ILE A 146 -1.54 16.28 -11.62
C ILE A 146 -2.94 16.35 -12.21
N SER A 147 -3.99 16.40 -11.38
CA SER A 147 -5.40 16.49 -11.80
C SER A 147 -6.00 17.90 -11.69
N GLY A 148 -5.22 18.92 -11.25
CA GLY A 148 -5.73 20.27 -10.98
C GLY A 148 -6.70 20.37 -9.80
N LYS A 149 -6.64 19.38 -8.87
CA LYS A 149 -7.55 19.25 -7.70
C LYS A 149 -6.77 19.37 -6.39
N LYS A 150 -5.90 20.38 -6.28
CA LYS A 150 -5.01 20.56 -5.12
C LYS A 150 -5.77 20.72 -3.81
N ASP A 151 -6.81 21.56 -3.80
CA ASP A 151 -7.57 21.88 -2.57
C ASP A 151 -8.36 20.67 -2.07
N GLU A 152 -9.01 19.93 -2.99
CA GLU A 152 -9.74 18.71 -2.66
C GLU A 152 -8.80 17.60 -2.17
N ALA A 153 -7.63 17.48 -2.77
CA ALA A 153 -6.61 16.52 -2.36
C ALA A 153 -6.04 16.87 -0.97
N GLU A 154 -5.75 18.14 -0.70
CA GLU A 154 -5.24 18.55 0.61
C GLU A 154 -6.29 18.34 1.72
N LYS A 155 -7.57 18.59 1.41
CA LYS A 155 -8.67 18.26 2.32
C LYS A 155 -8.70 16.76 2.62
N LEU A 156 -8.63 15.89 1.59
CA LEU A 156 -8.63 14.45 1.75
C LEU A 156 -7.39 13.99 2.53
N ARG A 157 -6.19 14.51 2.19
CA ARG A 157 -4.95 14.22 2.91
C ARG A 157 -5.05 14.53 4.40
N LYS A 158 -5.60 15.71 4.73
CA LYS A 158 -5.82 16.13 6.12
C LYS A 158 -6.79 15.20 6.85
N GLU A 159 -7.90 14.82 6.20
CA GLU A 159 -8.86 13.85 6.77
C GLU A 159 -8.17 12.52 7.10
N CYS A 160 -7.37 11.97 6.17
CA CYS A 160 -6.63 10.73 6.37
C CYS A 160 -5.57 10.86 7.49
N SER A 161 -4.80 11.95 7.50
CA SER A 161 -3.78 12.21 8.54
C SER A 161 -4.41 12.29 9.93
N LEU A 162 -5.55 12.98 10.08
CA LEU A 162 -6.24 13.08 11.37
C LEU A 162 -6.73 11.71 11.88
N LYS A 163 -7.19 10.82 10.98
CA LYS A 163 -7.55 9.45 11.36
C LYS A 163 -6.35 8.67 11.85
N LEU A 164 -5.22 8.77 11.14
CA LEU A 164 -3.97 8.12 11.53
C LEU A 164 -3.49 8.60 12.91
N GLU A 165 -3.39 9.91 13.10
CA GLU A 165 -3.00 10.52 14.38
C GLU A 165 -3.92 10.11 15.54
N LYS A 166 -5.23 10.03 15.30
CA LYS A 166 -6.21 9.57 16.30
C LYS A 166 -5.92 8.13 16.70
N ILE A 167 -5.68 7.26 15.72
CA ILE A 167 -5.37 5.84 15.97
C ILE A 167 -4.08 5.71 16.80
N GLU A 168 -3.04 6.43 16.42
CA GLU A 168 -1.75 6.42 17.16
C GLU A 168 -1.89 6.89 18.60
N LYS A 169 -2.52 8.06 18.82
CA LYS A 169 -2.76 8.61 20.18
C LYS A 169 -3.57 7.68 21.08
N GLU A 170 -4.51 6.93 20.51
CA GLU A 170 -5.29 5.96 21.27
C GLU A 170 -4.46 4.69 21.56
N ASN A 171 -3.58 4.28 20.65
CA ASN A 171 -2.69 3.13 20.86
C ASN A 171 -1.61 3.38 21.91
N GLU A 172 -1.11 4.62 22.05
CA GLU A 172 -0.16 5.00 23.10
C GLU A 172 -0.69 4.74 24.51
N LYS A 173 -2.02 4.82 24.68
CA LYS A 173 -2.70 4.57 25.96
C LYS A 173 -2.85 3.08 26.28
N ASN A 174 -2.61 2.20 25.32
CA ASN A 174 -2.76 0.76 25.48
C ASN A 174 -1.47 0.13 26.02
N SER A 175 -1.50 -0.37 27.26
CA SER A 175 -0.38 -1.10 27.88
C SER A 175 -0.16 -2.49 27.29
N PHE A 176 -1.20 -3.13 26.76
CA PHE A 176 -1.14 -4.47 26.17
C PHE A 176 -1.13 -4.41 24.64
N LYS A 177 -0.08 -5.00 24.05
CA LYS A 177 0.07 -5.12 22.61
C LYS A 177 -0.33 -6.52 22.13
N LEU A 178 -1.31 -6.58 21.23
CA LEU A 178 -1.67 -7.83 20.58
C LEU A 178 -0.55 -8.30 19.66
N LYS A 179 -0.34 -9.63 19.59
CA LYS A 179 0.48 -10.28 18.57
C LYS A 179 -0.40 -10.79 17.44
N GLY A 180 0.01 -10.59 16.20
CA GLY A 180 -0.76 -11.11 15.07
C GLY A 180 -0.02 -11.01 13.75
N ALA A 181 -0.65 -11.49 12.69
CA ALA A 181 -0.16 -11.35 11.32
C ALA A 181 -1.30 -11.22 10.32
N ILE A 182 -1.03 -10.54 9.21
CA ILE A 182 -1.85 -10.59 8.02
C ILE A 182 -1.18 -11.58 7.06
N LEU A 183 -1.90 -12.66 6.73
CA LEU A 183 -1.43 -13.74 5.88
C LEU A 183 -1.69 -13.43 4.40
N PHE A 184 -0.71 -13.75 3.56
CA PHE A 184 -0.79 -13.67 2.11
C PHE A 184 -1.25 -14.99 1.46
N SER A 185 -0.78 -16.12 2.01
CA SER A 185 -1.01 -17.48 1.51
C SER A 185 -0.94 -18.48 2.66
N THR A 186 -1.53 -19.65 2.47
CA THR A 186 -1.47 -20.76 3.42
C THR A 186 -0.59 -21.92 2.94
N SER A 187 -0.18 -21.95 1.66
CA SER A 187 0.66 -23.04 1.11
C SER A 187 1.71 -22.48 0.15
N PRO A 188 2.94 -22.20 0.62
CA PRO A 188 3.37 -22.16 2.03
C PRO A 188 2.67 -21.03 2.80
N MET A 189 2.61 -21.15 4.14
CA MET A 189 2.04 -20.08 4.95
C MET A 189 2.99 -18.90 4.96
N THR A 190 2.58 -17.83 4.29
CA THR A 190 3.35 -16.58 4.19
C THR A 190 2.54 -15.42 4.73
N ALA A 191 3.24 -14.44 5.29
CA ALA A 191 2.64 -13.23 5.84
C ALA A 191 3.20 -11.97 5.16
N PHE A 192 2.61 -10.84 5.47
CA PHE A 192 3.12 -9.53 5.09
C PHE A 192 4.19 -9.07 6.09
N SER A 193 5.38 -8.68 5.57
CA SER A 193 6.46 -8.09 6.37
C SER A 193 6.10 -6.68 6.87
N GLU A 194 6.92 -6.12 7.78
CA GLU A 194 6.76 -4.73 8.22
C GLU A 194 6.95 -3.72 7.08
N ASP A 195 7.77 -4.04 6.08
CA ASP A 195 8.05 -3.19 4.91
C ASP A 195 6.92 -3.25 3.85
N SER A 196 5.72 -3.56 4.26
CA SER A 196 4.53 -3.63 3.40
C SER A 196 3.40 -2.79 3.98
N ILE A 197 2.48 -2.32 3.14
CA ILE A 197 1.29 -1.58 3.61
C ILE A 197 0.52 -2.32 4.70
N PRO A 198 0.20 -3.64 4.60
CA PRO A 198 -0.44 -4.35 5.70
C PRO A 198 0.41 -4.42 6.98
N GLY A 199 1.73 -4.51 6.85
CA GLY A 199 2.65 -4.48 8.00
C GLY A 199 2.67 -3.10 8.67
N ASP A 200 2.73 -2.03 7.89
CA ASP A 200 2.68 -0.66 8.39
C ASP A 200 1.34 -0.36 9.08
N VAL A 201 0.22 -0.86 8.53
CA VAL A 201 -1.09 -0.81 9.19
C VAL A 201 -1.04 -1.47 10.57
N LEU A 202 -0.48 -2.67 10.69
CA LEU A 202 -0.36 -3.35 12.00
C LEU A 202 0.48 -2.54 12.98
N LYS A 203 1.58 -1.96 12.52
CA LYS A 203 2.46 -1.10 13.31
C LYS A 203 1.72 0.10 13.87
N HIS A 204 1.01 0.86 13.04
CA HIS A 204 0.22 2.02 13.47
C HIS A 204 -0.96 1.64 14.37
N LEU A 205 -1.51 0.43 14.22
CA LEU A 205 -2.51 -0.14 15.14
C LEU A 205 -1.91 -0.65 16.46
N GLY A 206 -0.60 -0.51 16.66
CA GLY A 206 0.08 -0.94 17.89
C GLY A 206 0.15 -2.47 18.05
N VAL A 207 0.12 -3.22 16.95
CA VAL A 207 0.21 -4.68 16.92
C VAL A 207 1.67 -5.10 16.75
N ILE A 208 2.09 -6.13 17.48
CA ILE A 208 3.35 -6.82 17.24
C ILE A 208 3.13 -7.78 16.06
N ASN A 209 3.63 -7.41 14.88
CA ASN A 209 3.59 -8.28 13.71
C ASN A 209 4.58 -9.44 13.91
N ILE A 210 4.08 -10.68 14.03
CA ILE A 210 4.96 -11.86 14.21
C ILE A 210 5.85 -12.14 13.00
N ALA A 211 5.53 -11.57 11.84
CA ALA A 211 6.34 -11.67 10.63
C ALA A 211 7.49 -10.64 10.54
N ALA A 212 7.55 -9.65 11.45
CA ALA A 212 8.50 -8.54 11.39
C ALA A 212 9.97 -8.97 11.33
N ASN A 213 10.33 -9.96 12.14
CA ASN A 213 11.72 -10.45 12.27
C ASN A 213 12.02 -11.67 11.38
N VAL A 214 11.10 -12.07 10.49
CA VAL A 214 11.31 -13.19 9.57
C VAL A 214 11.76 -12.62 8.22
N PRO A 215 12.93 -13.07 7.68
CA PRO A 215 13.47 -12.51 6.46
C PRO A 215 12.54 -12.65 5.24
N GLY A 216 12.60 -11.64 4.34
CA GLY A 216 11.93 -11.64 3.04
C GLY A 216 10.68 -10.76 3.00
N GLN A 217 10.33 -10.33 1.79
CA GLN A 217 9.13 -9.51 1.54
C GLN A 217 7.81 -10.27 1.81
N ARG A 218 7.85 -11.58 1.75
CA ARG A 218 6.76 -12.50 2.07
C ARG A 218 7.31 -13.58 3.00
N PRO A 219 7.51 -13.24 4.30
CA PRO A 219 8.05 -14.17 5.29
C PRO A 219 7.26 -15.47 5.34
N ILE A 220 7.97 -16.60 5.34
CA ILE A 220 7.38 -17.92 5.54
C ILE A 220 7.31 -18.19 7.02
N LEU A 221 6.12 -18.47 7.54
CA LEU A 221 5.88 -18.78 8.94
C LEU A 221 5.75 -20.29 9.10
N SER A 222 6.77 -20.95 9.67
CA SER A 222 6.67 -22.39 9.94
C SER A 222 5.64 -22.67 11.06
N PRO A 223 5.06 -23.88 11.11
CA PRO A 223 4.16 -24.27 12.18
C PRO A 223 4.77 -24.10 13.59
N GLU A 224 6.04 -24.45 13.74
CA GLU A 224 6.79 -24.34 15.01
C GLU A 224 6.94 -22.86 15.42
N TYR A 225 7.24 -21.98 14.43
CA TYR A 225 7.36 -20.56 14.68
C TYR A 225 6.02 -19.96 15.10
N ILE A 226 4.93 -20.30 14.43
CA ILE A 226 3.57 -19.83 14.77
C ILE A 226 3.17 -20.29 16.17
N LEU A 227 3.48 -21.57 16.51
CA LEU A 227 3.21 -22.10 17.84
C LEU A 227 3.99 -21.38 18.93
N LYS A 228 5.28 -21.07 18.67
CA LYS A 228 6.16 -20.33 19.58
C LYS A 228 5.67 -18.89 19.81
N GLU A 229 5.34 -18.18 18.72
CA GLU A 229 4.85 -16.79 18.81
C GLU A 229 3.47 -16.69 19.41
N ASN A 230 2.65 -17.73 19.26
CA ASN A 230 1.32 -17.88 19.83
C ASN A 230 0.44 -16.62 19.63
N PRO A 231 0.19 -16.21 18.38
CA PRO A 231 -0.51 -14.96 18.08
C PRO A 231 -1.94 -14.93 18.63
N ASP A 232 -2.37 -13.71 18.99
CA ASP A 232 -3.71 -13.43 19.51
C ASP A 232 -4.77 -13.42 18.39
N PHE A 233 -4.33 -13.10 17.16
CA PHE A 233 -5.16 -13.16 15.95
C PHE A 233 -4.34 -13.51 14.70
N LEU A 234 -5.04 -14.02 13.67
CA LEU A 234 -4.55 -14.14 12.30
C LEU A 234 -5.59 -13.55 11.35
N ALA A 235 -5.15 -12.75 10.38
CA ALA A 235 -6.02 -12.21 9.36
C ALA A 235 -5.57 -12.70 7.98
N GLY A 236 -6.50 -13.04 7.10
CA GLY A 236 -6.21 -13.42 5.72
C GLY A 236 -6.47 -12.28 4.75
N ALA A 237 -5.64 -12.17 3.70
CA ALA A 237 -5.84 -11.29 2.55
C ALA A 237 -5.42 -12.00 1.25
N MET A 238 -5.52 -11.34 0.10
CA MET A 238 -5.24 -11.88 -1.24
C MET A 238 -6.15 -13.05 -1.64
N SER A 239 -5.58 -14.25 -1.73
CA SER A 239 -6.31 -15.47 -2.09
C SER A 239 -7.04 -16.14 -0.92
N LEU A 240 -6.91 -15.55 0.26
CA LEU A 240 -7.55 -16.05 1.47
C LEU A 240 -8.92 -15.37 1.63
N ASP A 241 -9.95 -16.01 1.16
CA ASP A 241 -11.35 -15.57 1.16
C ASP A 241 -12.22 -16.31 2.18
N ASP A 242 -11.64 -17.32 2.87
CA ASP A 242 -12.29 -18.14 3.87
C ASP A 242 -11.35 -18.41 5.05
N THR A 243 -11.86 -18.20 6.27
CA THR A 243 -11.14 -18.48 7.53
C THR A 243 -10.81 -19.97 7.69
N GLN A 244 -11.64 -20.85 7.17
CA GLN A 244 -11.42 -22.30 7.24
C GLN A 244 -10.14 -22.71 6.55
N LYS A 245 -9.80 -22.08 5.41
CA LYS A 245 -8.51 -22.30 4.70
C LYS A 245 -7.30 -22.00 5.60
N ILE A 246 -7.41 -21.00 6.49
CA ILE A 246 -6.33 -20.68 7.43
C ILE A 246 -6.27 -21.72 8.53
N ILE A 247 -7.42 -22.12 9.08
CA ILE A 247 -7.51 -23.08 10.18
C ILE A 247 -6.96 -24.44 9.76
N GLU A 248 -7.32 -24.90 8.56
CA GLU A 248 -6.93 -26.22 8.03
C GLU A 248 -5.50 -26.26 7.49
N ALA A 249 -4.87 -25.09 7.26
CA ALA A 249 -3.51 -25.00 6.71
C ALA A 249 -2.45 -25.65 7.60
N SER A 250 -2.71 -25.76 8.91
CA SER A 250 -1.78 -26.38 9.84
C SER A 250 -2.51 -26.83 11.12
N ASN A 251 -2.14 -28.01 11.62
CA ASN A 251 -2.65 -28.57 12.87
C ASN A 251 -2.26 -27.77 14.15
N VAL A 252 -1.40 -26.77 14.02
CA VAL A 252 -1.04 -25.86 15.12
C VAL A 252 -2.03 -24.69 15.25
N ILE A 253 -2.73 -24.31 14.20
CA ILE A 253 -3.62 -23.14 14.21
C ILE A 253 -4.73 -23.28 15.28
N PRO A 254 -5.44 -24.41 15.43
CA PRO A 254 -6.41 -24.58 16.50
C PRO A 254 -5.82 -24.57 17.93
N LYS A 255 -4.47 -24.71 18.05
CA LYS A 255 -3.78 -24.80 19.34
C LYS A 255 -3.26 -23.45 19.86
N ILE A 256 -3.15 -22.46 19.01
CA ILE A 256 -2.71 -21.10 19.38
C ILE A 256 -3.89 -20.24 19.85
N LYS A 257 -3.59 -19.10 20.48
CA LYS A 257 -4.62 -18.18 20.99
C LYS A 257 -5.62 -17.76 19.91
N ALA A 258 -5.13 -17.42 18.71
CA ALA A 258 -5.96 -17.02 17.57
C ALA A 258 -7.03 -18.09 17.24
N GLY A 259 -6.62 -19.37 17.17
CA GLY A 259 -7.53 -20.48 16.88
C GLY A 259 -8.49 -20.78 18.04
N LYS A 260 -7.96 -20.90 19.27
CA LYS A 260 -8.76 -21.18 20.47
C LYS A 260 -9.87 -20.16 20.75
N ASN A 261 -9.60 -18.88 20.44
CA ASN A 261 -10.49 -17.76 20.72
C ASN A 261 -11.33 -17.34 19.50
N ASN A 262 -11.25 -18.07 18.37
CA ASN A 262 -11.90 -17.74 17.11
C ASN A 262 -11.56 -16.32 16.59
N ASN A 263 -10.29 -15.92 16.78
CA ASN A 263 -9.76 -14.63 16.33
C ASN A 263 -9.05 -14.76 14.98
N ILE A 264 -9.67 -15.49 14.04
CA ILE A 264 -9.22 -15.64 12.65
C ILE A 264 -10.26 -14.98 11.77
N PHE A 265 -9.85 -14.08 10.86
CA PHE A 265 -10.78 -13.34 10.02
C PHE A 265 -10.16 -12.98 8.66
N ILE A 266 -11.00 -12.57 7.72
CA ILE A 266 -10.57 -12.12 6.39
C ILE A 266 -10.70 -10.60 6.29
N LEU A 267 -9.72 -9.97 5.63
CA LEU A 267 -9.70 -8.55 5.29
C LEU A 267 -10.04 -8.36 3.81
N ASP A 268 -10.68 -7.24 3.49
CA ASP A 268 -10.92 -6.88 2.09
C ASP A 268 -9.60 -6.54 1.41
N SER A 269 -9.15 -7.44 0.54
CA SER A 269 -7.91 -7.29 -0.22
C SER A 269 -7.92 -6.08 -1.16
N SER A 270 -9.11 -5.62 -1.58
CA SER A 270 -9.22 -4.42 -2.41
C SER A 270 -8.96 -3.13 -1.63
N VAL A 271 -8.84 -3.22 -0.31
CA VAL A 271 -8.54 -2.09 0.58
C VAL A 271 -7.19 -2.26 1.24
N ILE A 272 -6.97 -3.37 1.97
CA ILE A 272 -5.77 -3.56 2.80
C ILE A 272 -4.47 -3.69 1.97
N LEU A 273 -4.57 -4.06 0.70
CA LEU A 273 -3.42 -4.21 -0.22
C LEU A 273 -3.29 -3.05 -1.21
N ARG A 274 -4.10 -2.01 -1.06
CA ARG A 274 -4.15 -0.91 -2.01
C ARG A 274 -3.67 0.38 -1.37
N SER A 275 -2.72 1.05 -2.02
CA SER A 275 -2.23 2.37 -1.62
C SER A 275 -3.25 3.45 -1.97
N SER A 276 -4.37 3.48 -1.24
CA SER A 276 -5.51 4.38 -1.46
C SER A 276 -5.99 4.96 -0.13
N TYR A 277 -6.67 6.11 -0.19
CA TYR A 277 -7.27 6.77 0.97
C TYR A 277 -8.21 5.85 1.79
N ARG A 278 -8.79 4.83 1.17
CA ARG A 278 -9.74 3.89 1.82
C ARG A 278 -9.11 3.07 2.94
N ILE A 279 -7.78 2.92 2.93
CA ILE A 279 -7.07 2.18 3.97
C ILE A 279 -7.22 2.81 5.35
N PHE A 280 -7.34 4.14 5.42
CA PHE A 280 -7.51 4.86 6.70
C PHE A 280 -8.90 4.58 7.32
N ASP A 281 -9.93 4.37 6.50
CA ASP A 281 -11.26 3.93 6.97
C ASP A 281 -11.20 2.47 7.46
N GLU A 282 -10.52 1.59 6.72
CA GLU A 282 -10.35 0.18 7.08
C GLU A 282 -9.56 0.03 8.39
N MET A 283 -8.59 0.90 8.64
CA MET A 283 -7.85 0.91 9.90
C MET A 283 -8.75 1.19 11.11
N GLU A 284 -9.73 2.08 11.00
CA GLU A 284 -10.71 2.33 12.06
C GLU A 284 -11.53 1.05 12.34
N VAL A 285 -12.00 0.37 11.27
CA VAL A 285 -12.75 -0.89 11.39
C VAL A 285 -11.90 -2.01 12.01
N LEU A 286 -10.66 -2.16 11.53
CA LEU A 286 -9.74 -3.17 12.05
C LEU A 286 -9.39 -2.89 13.53
N LYS A 287 -9.18 -1.63 13.89
CA LYS A 287 -8.95 -1.21 15.27
C LYS A 287 -10.08 -1.62 16.22
N GLU A 288 -11.34 -1.38 15.84
CA GLU A 288 -12.50 -1.80 16.64
C GLU A 288 -12.50 -3.33 16.83
N LYS A 289 -12.19 -4.09 15.79
CA LYS A 289 -12.07 -5.55 15.86
C LYS A 289 -10.96 -5.98 16.81
N LEU A 290 -9.78 -5.34 16.74
CA LEU A 290 -8.64 -5.63 17.63
C LEU A 290 -8.93 -5.24 19.09
N ASN A 291 -9.67 -4.16 19.33
CA ASN A 291 -10.10 -3.78 20.67
C ASN A 291 -11.03 -4.83 21.30
N LYS A 292 -11.93 -5.44 20.51
CA LYS A 292 -12.77 -6.57 20.99
C LYS A 292 -11.93 -7.79 21.36
N ILE A 293 -10.83 -8.05 20.66
CA ILE A 293 -9.89 -9.14 20.98
C ILE A 293 -9.12 -8.83 22.26
N ARG A 294 -8.70 -7.57 22.44
CA ARG A 294 -7.94 -7.11 23.61
C ARG A 294 -8.74 -7.17 24.92
N ASN A 295 -10.05 -6.99 24.85
CA ASN A 295 -10.95 -6.93 25.99
C ASN A 295 -11.56 -8.29 26.38
N LYS A 296 -11.22 -9.37 25.66
CA LYS A 296 -11.57 -10.76 26.01
C LYS A 296 -10.53 -11.37 26.95
#